data_47b464b35b576a03428a26f817fb3586
#
_entry.id   47b464b35b576a03428a26f817fb3586
#
_cell.length_a   1.000
_cell.length_b   1.000
_cell.length_c   1.000
_cell.angle_alpha   90.00
_cell.angle_beta   90.00
_cell.angle_gamma   90.00
#
_symmetry.space_group_name_H-M   'P 1'
#
loop_
_entity.id
_entity.type
_entity.pdbx_description
1 polymer ?
#
loop_
_entity_poly.entity_id
_entity_poly.type
_entity_poly.pdbx_seq_one_letter_code
_entity_poly.pdbx_strand_id
1 'polypeptide(L)'
;MIAYKQFTLKVLHIAPECSPLAKKGGLGDVVGTLPKALKKQGIDARVLLPAWPGVIERAQEMGRLKKEPIGEISVALNWRAYTASVLEAEVNGTHIYLLDQPELFSDPCIYPEKLDASTVLPFIFLSFAPFELLRLTGWKPQFLHAHDWTTAPVSAALKWHRYYSYFNGDYDTVFTIHNLAFQGIIDPYVLEGWGFSPKAFSNLDMDSMEYFGQVNMMKGAITTTEAFTTVSPSYSDRKRVV
;
A
#
# COMPACT_ATOMS: atom_id res chain seq x y z
N MET A 1 -7.19 41.21 -7.90
CA MET A 1 -6.23 40.23 -7.41
C MET A 1 -6.88 38.85 -7.50
N ILE A 2 -6.56 38.02 -8.50
CA ILE A 2 -7.10 36.66 -8.63
C ILE A 2 -6.32 35.83 -7.59
N ALA A 3 -7.00 35.43 -6.52
CA ALA A 3 -6.44 34.49 -5.56
C ALA A 3 -6.24 33.14 -6.28
N TYR A 4 -5.01 32.82 -6.62
CA TYR A 4 -4.66 31.46 -7.03
C TYR A 4 -4.95 30.54 -5.86
N LYS A 5 -5.96 29.66 -6.04
CA LYS A 5 -6.27 28.59 -5.13
C LYS A 5 -5.02 27.68 -5.12
N GLN A 6 -4.24 27.76 -4.04
CA GLN A 6 -3.05 26.93 -3.87
C GLN A 6 -3.54 25.47 -3.78
N PHE A 7 -3.39 24.71 -4.85
CA PHE A 7 -3.72 23.27 -4.83
C PHE A 7 -2.67 22.59 -3.94
N THR A 8 -3.07 22.18 -2.77
CA THR A 8 -2.23 21.37 -1.90
C THR A 8 -2.15 19.96 -2.49
N LEU A 9 -0.96 19.51 -2.87
CA LEU A 9 -0.74 18.12 -3.25
C LEU A 9 -1.14 17.19 -2.10
N LYS A 10 -1.72 16.04 -2.45
CA LYS A 10 -2.18 15.05 -1.48
C LYS A 10 -1.60 13.70 -1.84
N VAL A 11 -1.06 13.00 -0.85
CA VAL A 11 -0.41 11.70 -1.00
C VAL A 11 -0.96 10.74 0.04
N LEU A 12 -1.36 9.54 -0.38
CA LEU A 12 -1.65 8.42 0.51
C LEU A 12 -0.48 7.44 0.47
N HIS A 13 0.26 7.31 1.55
CA HIS A 13 1.25 6.25 1.74
C HIS A 13 0.53 4.96 2.16
N ILE A 14 0.82 3.87 1.47
CA ILE A 14 0.27 2.54 1.77
C ILE A 14 1.44 1.66 2.21
N ALA A 15 1.44 1.20 3.45
CA ALA A 15 2.57 0.48 3.99
C ALA A 15 2.17 -0.51 5.10
N PRO A 16 2.90 -1.64 5.25
CA PRO A 16 2.69 -2.58 6.35
C PRO A 16 3.28 -2.07 7.67
N GLU A 17 4.16 -1.09 7.61
CA GLU A 17 4.85 -0.51 8.78
C GLU A 17 4.73 1.02 8.79
N CYS A 18 4.64 1.58 9.99
CA CYS A 18 4.74 3.03 10.27
C CYS A 18 5.20 3.23 11.72
N SER A 19 6.42 3.67 11.93
CA SER A 19 6.94 3.96 13.28
C SER A 19 6.22 5.17 13.90
N PRO A 20 5.89 5.14 15.19
CA PRO A 20 6.19 4.13 16.20
C PRO A 20 5.11 3.04 16.35
N LEU A 21 4.04 3.05 15.56
CA LEU A 21 2.89 2.14 15.73
C LEU A 21 3.22 0.70 15.34
N ALA A 22 3.87 0.50 14.19
CA ALA A 22 4.30 -0.81 13.70
C ALA A 22 5.68 -0.66 13.09
N LYS A 23 6.66 -1.43 13.56
CA LYS A 23 8.03 -1.37 13.04
C LYS A 23 8.72 -2.72 13.13
N LYS A 24 9.29 -3.17 12.01
CA LYS A 24 10.21 -4.31 11.91
C LYS A 24 11.55 -3.89 11.29
N GLY A 25 11.52 -2.92 10.37
CA GLY A 25 12.70 -2.50 9.63
C GLY A 25 12.75 -1.00 9.34
N GLY A 26 13.65 -0.64 8.41
CA GLY A 26 13.83 0.76 7.98
C GLY A 26 12.63 1.33 7.22
N LEU A 27 11.77 0.46 6.62
CA LEU A 27 10.54 0.88 5.97
C LEU A 27 9.65 1.64 6.97
N GLY A 28 9.48 1.10 8.18
CA GLY A 28 8.70 1.74 9.24
C GLY A 28 9.22 3.12 9.62
N ASP A 29 10.53 3.33 9.62
CA ASP A 29 11.12 4.65 9.92
C ASP A 29 10.85 5.66 8.80
N VAL A 30 10.96 5.22 7.53
CA VAL A 30 10.65 6.08 6.39
C VAL A 30 9.19 6.50 6.41
N VAL A 31 8.26 5.55 6.54
CA VAL A 31 6.82 5.84 6.54
C VAL A 31 6.40 6.64 7.79
N GLY A 32 7.09 6.47 8.92
CA GLY A 32 6.86 7.26 10.13
C GLY A 32 7.40 8.70 10.07
N THR A 33 8.26 9.04 9.09
CA THR A 33 8.92 10.35 9.03
C THR A 33 8.65 11.12 7.73
N LEU A 34 8.57 10.45 6.59
CA LEU A 34 8.37 11.05 5.27
C LEU A 34 7.08 11.89 5.18
N PRO A 35 5.90 11.42 5.65
CA PRO A 35 4.68 12.23 5.59
C PRO A 35 4.82 13.56 6.34
N LYS A 36 5.51 13.55 7.49
CA LYS A 36 5.79 14.76 8.25
C LYS A 36 6.72 15.72 7.50
N ALA A 37 7.71 15.20 6.78
CA ALA A 37 8.60 16.02 5.97
C ALA A 37 7.84 16.64 4.77
N LEU A 38 6.98 15.87 4.11
CA LEU A 38 6.11 16.35 3.04
C LEU A 38 5.14 17.41 3.52
N LYS A 39 4.56 17.25 4.72
CA LYS A 39 3.68 18.24 5.33
C LYS A 39 4.37 19.59 5.52
N LYS A 40 5.67 19.62 5.87
CA LYS A 40 6.46 20.85 5.96
C LYS A 40 6.62 21.58 4.62
N GLN A 41 6.46 20.85 3.52
CA GLN A 41 6.46 21.38 2.15
C GLN A 41 5.06 21.76 1.64
N GLY A 42 4.05 21.72 2.52
CA GLY A 42 2.65 22.05 2.17
C GLY A 42 1.89 20.91 1.50
N ILE A 43 2.36 19.67 1.60
CA ILE A 43 1.71 18.47 1.04
C ILE A 43 0.86 17.80 2.12
N ASP A 44 -0.42 17.51 1.85
CA ASP A 44 -1.29 16.69 2.72
C ASP A 44 -0.94 15.22 2.52
N ALA A 45 0.00 14.70 3.30
CA ALA A 45 0.45 13.32 3.28
C ALA A 45 -0.18 12.53 4.43
N ARG A 46 -0.86 11.43 4.09
CA ARG A 46 -1.53 10.52 5.02
C ARG A 46 -0.99 9.11 4.86
N VAL A 47 -1.22 8.25 5.84
CA VAL A 47 -0.78 6.85 5.84
C VAL A 47 -1.98 5.93 5.99
N LEU A 48 -1.99 4.83 5.24
CA LEU A 48 -2.84 3.68 5.44
C LEU A 48 -2.00 2.54 6.01
N LEU A 49 -2.37 2.05 7.19
CA LEU A 49 -1.62 1.08 7.97
C LEU A 49 -2.56 -0.04 8.47
N PRO A 50 -2.19 -1.32 8.38
CA PRO A 50 -2.89 -2.39 9.07
C PRO A 50 -2.82 -2.25 10.59
N ALA A 51 -3.90 -2.54 11.27
CA ALA A 51 -3.93 -2.62 12.72
C ALA A 51 -3.39 -3.98 13.21
N TRP A 52 -2.09 -4.22 12.98
CA TRP A 52 -1.40 -5.39 13.53
C TRP A 52 -1.55 -5.46 15.05
N PRO A 53 -1.34 -6.63 15.70
CA PRO A 53 -1.48 -6.76 17.15
C PRO A 53 -0.70 -5.68 17.91
N GLY A 54 -1.38 -4.99 18.82
CA GLY A 54 -0.84 -3.90 19.64
C GLY A 54 -0.75 -2.53 18.96
N VAL A 55 -1.16 -2.39 17.68
CA VAL A 55 -1.14 -1.08 16.98
C VAL A 55 -2.20 -0.13 17.54
N ILE A 56 -3.43 -0.63 17.74
CA ILE A 56 -4.53 0.17 18.28
C ILE A 56 -4.21 0.59 19.71
N GLU A 57 -3.75 -0.34 20.55
CA GLU A 57 -3.37 -0.08 21.94
C GLU A 57 -2.26 0.99 22.02
N ARG A 58 -1.21 0.88 21.20
CA ARG A 58 -0.15 1.90 21.16
C ARG A 58 -0.68 3.27 20.74
N ALA A 59 -1.57 3.33 19.76
CA ALA A 59 -2.19 4.58 19.34
C ALA A 59 -3.05 5.20 20.46
N GLN A 60 -3.76 4.36 21.22
CA GLN A 60 -4.56 4.78 22.39
C GLN A 60 -3.66 5.29 23.53
N GLU A 61 -2.63 4.53 23.91
CA GLU A 61 -1.67 4.92 24.94
C GLU A 61 -0.97 6.24 24.64
N MET A 62 -0.72 6.50 23.37
CA MET A 62 -0.19 7.80 22.91
C MET A 62 -1.24 8.92 22.93
N GLY A 63 -2.51 8.62 23.24
CA GLY A 63 -3.61 9.58 23.22
C GLY A 63 -3.92 10.13 21.83
N ARG A 64 -3.68 9.35 20.78
CA ARG A 64 -3.74 9.78 19.39
C ARG A 64 -4.82 9.11 18.54
N LEU A 65 -5.48 8.08 19.07
CA LEU A 65 -6.57 7.40 18.39
C LEU A 65 -7.89 8.16 18.58
N LYS A 66 -8.64 8.36 17.50
CA LYS A 66 -10.04 8.79 17.58
C LYS A 66 -10.91 7.64 18.12
N LYS A 67 -11.89 7.97 18.96
CA LYS A 67 -12.67 6.95 19.69
C LYS A 67 -13.52 6.05 18.79
N GLU A 68 -14.10 6.64 17.74
CA GLU A 68 -15.07 5.94 16.89
C GLU A 68 -14.45 5.68 15.51
N PRO A 69 -14.73 4.52 14.90
CA PRO A 69 -14.42 4.27 13.50
C PRO A 69 -15.10 5.29 12.58
N ILE A 70 -14.45 5.68 11.51
CA ILE A 70 -15.06 6.57 10.50
C ILE A 70 -15.98 5.81 9.54
N GLY A 71 -15.97 4.49 9.57
CA GLY A 71 -16.79 3.58 8.77
C GLY A 71 -16.10 2.26 8.52
N GLU A 72 -16.66 1.51 7.59
CA GLU A 72 -16.14 0.20 7.17
C GLU A 72 -15.84 0.20 5.67
N ILE A 73 -14.84 -0.56 5.28
CA ILE A 73 -14.54 -0.86 3.89
C ILE A 73 -14.56 -2.37 3.66
N SER A 74 -14.92 -2.79 2.44
CA SER A 74 -14.95 -4.20 2.07
C SER A 74 -14.19 -4.42 0.78
N VAL A 75 -13.29 -5.40 0.77
CA VAL A 75 -12.50 -5.84 -0.39
C VAL A 75 -12.84 -7.29 -0.70
N ALA A 76 -13.21 -7.57 -1.96
CA ALA A 76 -13.50 -8.92 -2.42
C ALA A 76 -12.20 -9.63 -2.84
N LEU A 77 -11.89 -10.75 -2.18
CA LEU A 77 -10.73 -11.61 -2.47
C LEU A 77 -11.16 -13.08 -2.37
N ASN A 78 -10.71 -13.91 -3.32
CA ASN A 78 -11.00 -15.35 -3.33
C ASN A 78 -12.50 -15.68 -3.17
N TRP A 79 -13.37 -14.94 -3.89
CA TRP A 79 -14.83 -15.09 -3.86
C TRP A 79 -15.49 -14.77 -2.51
N ARG A 80 -14.77 -14.11 -1.61
CA ARG A 80 -15.22 -13.67 -0.30
C ARG A 80 -14.93 -12.17 -0.13
N ALA A 81 -15.83 -11.46 0.55
CA ALA A 81 -15.59 -10.09 1.00
C ALA A 81 -14.96 -10.10 2.40
N TYR A 82 -13.86 -9.39 2.56
CA TYR A 82 -13.24 -9.08 3.85
C TYR A 82 -13.58 -7.64 4.21
N THR A 83 -14.10 -7.42 5.40
CA THR A 83 -14.50 -6.10 5.87
C THR A 83 -13.58 -5.65 7.00
N ALA A 84 -13.07 -4.44 6.90
CA ALA A 84 -12.28 -3.78 7.94
C ALA A 84 -12.98 -2.53 8.45
N SER A 85 -12.98 -2.34 9.77
CA SER A 85 -13.29 -1.04 10.36
C SER A 85 -12.12 -0.08 10.12
N VAL A 86 -12.41 1.17 9.76
CA VAL A 86 -11.40 2.20 9.53
C VAL A 86 -11.35 3.13 10.72
N LEU A 87 -10.22 3.13 11.42
CA LEU A 87 -9.96 4.03 12.53
C LEU A 87 -9.03 5.15 12.08
N GLU A 88 -9.09 6.30 12.74
CA GLU A 88 -8.18 7.41 12.51
C GLU A 88 -7.28 7.66 13.72
N ALA A 89 -6.01 7.89 13.45
CA ALA A 89 -5.04 8.33 14.44
C ALA A 89 -4.22 9.53 13.91
N GLU A 90 -3.70 10.35 14.83
CA GLU A 90 -2.72 11.37 14.49
C GLU A 90 -1.46 11.15 15.30
N VAL A 91 -0.40 10.70 14.65
CA VAL A 91 0.88 10.39 15.29
C VAL A 91 1.99 11.25 14.70
N ASN A 92 2.71 11.97 15.56
CA ASN A 92 3.78 12.89 15.14
C ASN A 92 3.36 13.95 14.10
N GLY A 93 2.08 14.34 14.10
CA GLY A 93 1.49 15.28 13.14
C GLY A 93 1.14 14.67 11.79
N THR A 94 1.21 13.35 11.67
CA THR A 94 0.77 12.58 10.49
C THR A 94 -0.60 11.96 10.74
N HIS A 95 -1.52 12.15 9.80
CA HIS A 95 -2.82 11.51 9.80
C HIS A 95 -2.68 10.06 9.32
N ILE A 96 -3.15 9.11 10.12
CA ILE A 96 -3.03 7.68 9.84
C ILE A 96 -4.43 7.06 9.85
N TYR A 97 -4.75 6.34 8.79
CA TYR A 97 -5.90 5.43 8.74
C TYR A 97 -5.43 4.03 9.15
N LEU A 98 -6.06 3.46 10.17
CA LEU A 98 -5.80 2.10 10.64
C LEU A 98 -6.90 1.16 10.13
N LEU A 99 -6.50 0.07 9.51
CA LEU A 99 -7.40 -0.98 9.05
C LEU A 99 -7.51 -2.05 10.12
N ASP A 100 -8.62 -2.07 10.84
CA ASP A 100 -8.92 -3.10 11.84
C ASP A 100 -9.66 -4.26 11.18
N GLN A 101 -8.92 -5.33 10.86
CA GLN A 101 -9.39 -6.58 10.27
C GLN A 101 -8.66 -7.76 10.95
N PRO A 102 -9.16 -8.25 12.09
CA PRO A 102 -8.43 -9.23 12.93
C PRO A 102 -8.15 -10.56 12.26
N GLU A 103 -8.96 -10.98 11.29
CA GLU A 103 -8.74 -12.25 10.58
C GLU A 103 -7.49 -12.18 9.70
N LEU A 104 -7.22 -11.04 9.07
CA LEU A 104 -6.09 -10.86 8.16
C LEU A 104 -4.84 -10.32 8.89
N PHE A 105 -5.03 -9.45 9.88
CA PHE A 105 -3.92 -8.77 10.55
C PHE A 105 -3.63 -9.31 11.95
N SER A 106 -3.68 -10.64 12.11
CA SER A 106 -3.46 -11.32 13.40
C SER A 106 -2.01 -11.68 13.70
N ASP A 107 -1.12 -11.68 12.69
CA ASP A 107 0.27 -12.08 12.87
C ASP A 107 1.13 -10.92 13.44
N PRO A 108 1.72 -11.08 14.64
CA PRO A 108 2.58 -10.06 15.23
C PRO A 108 3.92 -9.91 14.50
N CYS A 109 4.28 -10.86 13.63
CA CYS A 109 5.52 -10.81 12.87
C CYS A 109 5.44 -9.87 11.67
N ILE A 110 4.26 -9.42 11.26
CA ILE A 110 3.98 -8.62 10.06
C ILE A 110 4.34 -9.38 8.77
N TYR A 111 5.58 -9.84 8.64
CA TYR A 111 6.06 -10.54 7.45
C TYR A 111 6.08 -12.05 7.67
N PRO A 112 5.48 -12.83 6.77
CA PRO A 112 5.49 -14.28 6.87
C PRO A 112 6.87 -14.85 6.52
N GLU A 113 7.22 -15.98 7.12
CA GLU A 113 8.45 -16.71 6.79
C GLU A 113 8.40 -17.34 5.39
N LYS A 114 7.21 -17.73 4.96
CA LYS A 114 6.98 -18.32 3.64
C LYS A 114 5.82 -17.62 2.93
N LEU A 115 5.98 -17.38 1.63
CA LEU A 115 4.94 -16.81 0.79
C LEU A 115 4.11 -17.92 0.16
N ASP A 116 2.79 -17.85 0.39
CA ASP A 116 1.76 -18.64 -0.27
C ASP A 116 0.47 -17.83 -0.37
N ALA A 117 -0.58 -18.41 -0.97
CA ALA A 117 -1.85 -17.73 -1.20
C ALA A 117 -2.52 -17.19 0.07
N SER A 118 -2.30 -17.85 1.22
CA SER A 118 -2.89 -17.44 2.49
C SER A 118 -2.06 -16.36 3.18
N THR A 119 -0.76 -16.51 3.20
CA THR A 119 0.17 -15.61 3.90
C THR A 119 0.35 -14.26 3.21
N VAL A 120 0.07 -14.16 1.91
CA VAL A 120 0.08 -12.88 1.18
C VAL A 120 -1.26 -12.15 1.22
N LEU A 121 -2.35 -12.82 1.61
CA LEU A 121 -3.70 -12.26 1.57
C LEU A 121 -3.84 -10.94 2.35
N PRO A 122 -3.23 -10.75 3.53
CA PRO A 122 -3.23 -9.47 4.25
C PRO A 122 -2.68 -8.31 3.40
N PHE A 123 -1.64 -8.56 2.62
CA PHE A 123 -1.00 -7.53 1.80
C PHE A 123 -1.78 -7.23 0.53
N ILE A 124 -2.50 -8.19 -0.03
CA ILE A 124 -3.42 -7.96 -1.14
C ILE A 124 -4.62 -7.13 -0.67
N PHE A 125 -5.17 -7.45 0.52
CA PHE A 125 -6.20 -6.63 1.14
C PHE A 125 -5.69 -5.20 1.36
N LEU A 126 -4.51 -5.02 1.96
CA LEU A 126 -3.88 -3.71 2.16
C LEU A 126 -3.70 -2.95 0.85
N SER A 127 -3.35 -3.66 -0.24
CA SER A 127 -3.13 -3.04 -1.55
C SER A 127 -4.43 -2.56 -2.22
N PHE A 128 -5.56 -3.19 -1.94
CA PHE A 128 -6.85 -2.80 -2.54
C PHE A 128 -7.68 -1.89 -1.62
N ALA A 129 -7.43 -1.92 -0.32
CA ALA A 129 -8.10 -1.07 0.67
C ALA A 129 -8.04 0.45 0.36
N PRO A 130 -6.98 1.02 -0.26
CA PRO A 130 -6.95 2.43 -0.63
C PRO A 130 -8.15 2.86 -1.45
N PHE A 131 -8.56 2.08 -2.44
CA PHE A 131 -9.67 2.43 -3.35
C PHE A 131 -11.00 2.54 -2.60
N GLU A 132 -11.26 1.62 -1.69
CA GLU A 132 -12.47 1.64 -0.86
C GLU A 132 -12.40 2.73 0.22
N LEU A 133 -11.22 2.95 0.82
CA LEU A 133 -11.00 4.04 1.77
C LEU A 133 -11.29 5.40 1.14
N LEU A 134 -10.82 5.63 -0.10
CA LEU A 134 -11.01 6.90 -0.79
C LEU A 134 -12.48 7.12 -1.16
N ARG A 135 -13.23 6.05 -1.45
CA ARG A 135 -14.69 6.11 -1.61
C ARG A 135 -15.40 6.43 -0.30
N LEU A 136 -15.01 5.81 0.81
CA LEU A 136 -15.58 6.05 2.13
C LEU A 136 -15.37 7.50 2.59
N THR A 137 -14.15 8.00 2.45
CA THR A 137 -13.75 9.30 2.99
C THR A 137 -14.08 10.47 2.07
N GLY A 138 -14.23 10.24 0.76
CA GLY A 138 -14.30 11.29 -0.24
C GLY A 138 -13.01 12.12 -0.37
N TRP A 139 -11.95 11.78 0.37
CA TRP A 139 -10.65 12.44 0.24
C TRP A 139 -9.96 11.99 -1.05
N LYS A 140 -9.49 12.93 -1.87
CA LYS A 140 -8.93 12.66 -3.19
C LYS A 140 -7.45 13.03 -3.22
N PRO A 141 -6.52 12.07 -3.02
CA PRO A 141 -5.10 12.29 -3.26
C PRO A 141 -4.81 12.31 -4.76
N GLN A 142 -3.73 12.95 -5.18
CA GLN A 142 -3.18 12.81 -6.52
C GLN A 142 -2.29 11.56 -6.61
N PHE A 143 -1.62 11.20 -5.52
CA PHE A 143 -0.66 10.11 -5.51
C PHE A 143 -0.99 9.02 -4.49
N LEU A 144 -0.94 7.76 -4.94
CA LEU A 144 -0.89 6.57 -4.10
C LEU A 144 0.57 6.11 -4.03
N HIS A 145 1.17 6.17 -2.85
CA HIS A 145 2.58 5.85 -2.65
C HIS A 145 2.73 4.49 -1.97
N ALA A 146 3.06 3.48 -2.76
CA ALA A 146 3.23 2.10 -2.32
C ALA A 146 4.68 1.83 -1.89
N HIS A 147 4.86 0.97 -0.88
CA HIS A 147 6.16 0.66 -0.28
C HIS A 147 6.43 -0.84 -0.28
N ASP A 148 7.45 -1.28 -1.01
CA ASP A 148 7.88 -2.67 -1.19
C ASP A 148 6.82 -3.61 -1.79
N TRP A 149 7.17 -4.88 -1.94
CA TRP A 149 6.32 -5.91 -2.54
C TRP A 149 4.95 -6.05 -1.87
N THR A 150 4.86 -5.75 -0.58
CA THR A 150 3.64 -5.87 0.23
C THR A 150 2.51 -4.93 -0.21
N THR A 151 2.83 -3.87 -0.95
CA THR A 151 1.86 -2.91 -1.49
C THR A 151 2.02 -2.69 -2.99
N ALA A 152 2.93 -3.43 -3.62
CA ALA A 152 3.15 -3.42 -5.06
C ALA A 152 1.86 -3.63 -5.90
N PRO A 153 0.89 -4.48 -5.48
CA PRO A 153 -0.37 -4.66 -6.20
C PRO A 153 -1.24 -3.41 -6.36
N VAL A 154 -0.98 -2.30 -5.65
CA VAL A 154 -1.73 -1.04 -5.79
C VAL A 154 -1.69 -0.53 -7.23
N SER A 155 -0.49 -0.34 -7.81
CA SER A 155 -0.34 0.17 -9.19
C SER A 155 -0.78 -0.86 -10.22
N ALA A 156 -0.45 -2.14 -10.01
CA ALA A 156 -0.89 -3.22 -10.87
C ALA A 156 -2.43 -3.32 -10.94
N ALA A 157 -3.13 -3.02 -9.83
CA ALA A 157 -4.59 -3.03 -9.80
C ALA A 157 -5.20 -1.94 -10.68
N LEU A 158 -4.62 -0.75 -10.73
CA LEU A 158 -5.09 0.32 -11.63
C LEU A 158 -4.97 -0.07 -13.12
N LYS A 159 -3.98 -0.91 -13.46
CA LYS A 159 -3.79 -1.35 -14.85
C LYS A 159 -4.60 -2.60 -15.20
N TRP A 160 -4.69 -3.59 -14.32
CA TRP A 160 -5.15 -4.92 -14.69
C TRP A 160 -6.27 -5.52 -13.84
N HIS A 161 -6.66 -4.92 -12.71
CA HIS A 161 -7.73 -5.44 -11.89
C HIS A 161 -9.09 -5.20 -12.57
N ARG A 162 -9.98 -6.21 -12.58
CA ARG A 162 -11.28 -6.17 -13.28
C ARG A 162 -12.19 -5.03 -12.81
N TYR A 163 -12.06 -4.60 -11.55
CA TYR A 163 -12.84 -3.52 -10.97
C TYR A 163 -12.02 -2.24 -10.77
N TYR A 164 -10.85 -2.33 -10.12
CA TYR A 164 -10.08 -1.13 -9.77
C TYR A 164 -9.41 -0.44 -10.95
N SER A 165 -9.29 -1.10 -12.10
CA SER A 165 -8.82 -0.44 -13.32
C SER A 165 -9.75 0.68 -13.84
N TYR A 166 -10.99 0.74 -13.35
CA TYR A 166 -11.87 1.88 -13.63
C TYR A 166 -11.40 3.19 -12.99
N PHE A 167 -10.51 3.13 -11.99
CA PHE A 167 -9.88 4.29 -11.36
C PHE A 167 -8.57 4.69 -12.03
N ASN A 168 -8.17 4.00 -13.12
CA ASN A 168 -6.97 4.37 -13.87
C ASN A 168 -7.12 5.78 -14.45
N GLY A 169 -6.13 6.64 -14.15
CA GLY A 169 -6.18 8.07 -14.48
C GLY A 169 -6.77 8.98 -13.40
N ASP A 170 -7.42 8.42 -12.36
CA ASP A 170 -7.84 9.20 -11.18
C ASP A 170 -6.71 9.42 -10.19
N TYR A 171 -5.73 8.50 -10.18
CA TYR A 171 -4.59 8.50 -9.27
C TYR A 171 -3.30 8.16 -10.01
N ASP A 172 -2.25 8.92 -9.76
CA ASP A 172 -0.89 8.54 -10.10
C ASP A 172 -0.30 7.67 -8.99
N THR A 173 0.62 6.76 -9.34
CA THR A 173 1.28 5.90 -8.37
C THR A 173 2.77 6.19 -8.26
N VAL A 174 3.28 6.11 -7.03
CA VAL A 174 4.71 6.14 -6.73
C VAL A 174 5.05 4.85 -5.99
N PHE A 175 6.14 4.20 -6.38
CA PHE A 175 6.57 2.97 -5.75
C PHE A 175 7.97 3.11 -5.17
N THR A 176 8.14 2.84 -3.86
CA THR A 176 9.47 2.86 -3.21
C THR A 176 9.94 1.44 -2.91
N ILE A 177 11.12 1.09 -3.39
CA ILE A 177 11.80 -0.16 -3.10
C ILE A 177 12.73 0.05 -1.91
N HIS A 178 12.42 -0.58 -0.77
CA HIS A 178 13.26 -0.59 0.43
C HIS A 178 14.20 -1.80 0.44
N ASN A 179 13.71 -2.96 -0.02
CA ASN A 179 14.51 -4.18 -0.06
C ASN A 179 14.22 -5.00 -1.32
N LEU A 180 15.17 -5.00 -2.26
CA LEU A 180 15.05 -5.71 -3.54
C LEU A 180 15.11 -7.26 -3.38
N ALA A 181 15.61 -7.76 -2.26
CA ALA A 181 15.70 -9.21 -2.03
C ALA A 181 14.31 -9.86 -1.86
N PHE A 182 13.31 -9.08 -1.45
CA PHE A 182 11.94 -9.56 -1.28
C PHE A 182 11.05 -8.94 -2.35
N GLN A 183 10.62 -9.76 -3.32
CA GLN A 183 9.91 -9.29 -4.51
C GLN A 183 8.45 -9.72 -4.57
N GLY A 184 7.97 -10.49 -3.58
CA GLY A 184 6.60 -11.02 -3.60
C GLY A 184 6.39 -12.03 -4.74
N ILE A 185 7.29 -13.02 -4.83
CA ILE A 185 7.20 -14.07 -5.86
C ILE A 185 6.26 -15.15 -5.37
N ILE A 186 5.23 -15.46 -6.17
CA ILE A 186 4.16 -16.40 -5.82
C ILE A 186 3.60 -17.11 -7.05
N ASP A 187 2.84 -18.19 -6.81
CA ASP A 187 2.18 -18.96 -7.86
C ASP A 187 1.09 -18.13 -8.57
N PRO A 188 0.98 -18.17 -9.91
CA PRO A 188 0.06 -17.34 -10.68
C PRO A 188 -1.43 -17.67 -10.50
N TYR A 189 -1.80 -18.87 -10.03
CA TYR A 189 -3.22 -19.23 -9.86
C TYR A 189 -3.98 -18.29 -8.90
N VAL A 190 -3.27 -17.57 -8.03
CA VAL A 190 -3.88 -16.64 -7.06
C VAL A 190 -4.48 -15.39 -7.70
N LEU A 191 -3.98 -14.96 -8.86
CA LEU A 191 -4.35 -13.69 -9.48
C LEU A 191 -5.84 -13.62 -9.85
N GLU A 192 -6.42 -14.71 -10.30
CA GLU A 192 -7.85 -14.76 -10.62
C GLU A 192 -8.71 -14.53 -9.37
N GLY A 193 -8.37 -15.19 -8.27
CA GLY A 193 -9.06 -15.02 -6.98
C GLY A 193 -8.93 -13.61 -6.41
N TRP A 194 -7.87 -12.90 -6.78
CA TRP A 194 -7.66 -11.49 -6.41
C TRP A 194 -8.29 -10.50 -7.40
N GLY A 195 -8.99 -10.99 -8.44
CA GLY A 195 -9.70 -10.16 -9.39
C GLY A 195 -8.86 -9.56 -10.51
N PHE A 196 -7.62 -9.98 -10.68
CA PHE A 196 -6.81 -9.59 -11.82
C PHE A 196 -7.31 -10.20 -13.13
N SER A 197 -7.21 -9.44 -14.22
CA SER A 197 -7.47 -9.96 -15.57
C SER A 197 -6.30 -10.82 -16.05
N PRO A 198 -6.51 -11.71 -17.04
CA PRO A 198 -5.43 -12.52 -17.60
C PRO A 198 -4.24 -11.70 -18.15
N LYS A 199 -4.45 -10.43 -18.48
CA LYS A 199 -3.38 -9.53 -18.94
C LYS A 199 -2.33 -9.24 -17.87
N ALA A 200 -2.68 -9.38 -16.59
CA ALA A 200 -1.72 -9.22 -15.48
C ALA A 200 -0.61 -10.27 -15.49
N PHE A 201 -0.87 -11.44 -16.13
CA PHE A 201 0.09 -12.51 -16.25
C PHE A 201 0.14 -13.00 -17.71
N SER A 202 1.13 -12.54 -18.45
CA SER A 202 1.28 -12.86 -19.87
C SER A 202 2.75 -13.00 -20.25
N ASN A 203 3.12 -14.14 -20.81
CA ASN A 203 4.46 -14.39 -21.35
C ASN A 203 4.76 -13.57 -22.62
N LEU A 204 3.74 -12.96 -23.20
CA LEU A 204 3.85 -12.12 -24.41
C LEU A 204 3.98 -10.64 -24.08
N ASP A 205 3.76 -10.25 -22.81
CA ASP A 205 3.83 -8.89 -22.34
C ASP A 205 4.91 -8.76 -21.27
N MET A 206 6.03 -8.13 -21.63
CA MET A 206 7.15 -7.92 -20.71
C MET A 206 6.78 -7.02 -19.53
N ASP A 207 5.75 -6.20 -19.67
CA ASP A 207 5.26 -5.33 -18.59
C ASP A 207 4.36 -6.06 -17.61
N SER A 208 3.92 -7.30 -17.91
CA SER A 208 3.10 -8.09 -17.00
C SER A 208 3.85 -8.51 -15.73
N MET A 209 3.11 -9.04 -14.75
CA MET A 209 3.67 -9.55 -13.49
C MET A 209 4.39 -10.90 -13.68
N GLU A 210 4.35 -11.49 -14.88
CA GLU A 210 4.98 -12.78 -15.17
C GLU A 210 6.50 -12.72 -14.98
N TYR A 211 7.05 -13.72 -14.31
CA TYR A 211 8.46 -13.87 -14.02
C TYR A 211 8.84 -15.35 -13.89
N PHE A 212 9.38 -15.92 -14.98
CA PHE A 212 9.78 -17.33 -15.07
C PHE A 212 8.67 -18.33 -14.62
N GLY A 213 7.44 -18.10 -15.07
CA GLY A 213 6.29 -18.92 -14.72
C GLY A 213 5.65 -18.60 -13.38
N GLN A 214 6.16 -17.63 -12.65
CA GLN A 214 5.63 -17.15 -11.39
C GLN A 214 5.16 -15.68 -11.49
N VAL A 215 4.37 -15.24 -10.54
CA VAL A 215 4.04 -13.82 -10.37
C VAL A 215 5.14 -13.14 -9.56
N ASN A 216 5.63 -12.01 -10.03
CA ASN A 216 6.49 -11.11 -9.26
C ASN A 216 5.74 -9.79 -9.04
N MET A 217 5.29 -9.56 -7.78
CA MET A 217 4.51 -8.38 -7.43
C MET A 217 5.30 -7.09 -7.61
N MET A 218 6.59 -7.09 -7.23
CA MET A 218 7.46 -5.93 -7.37
C MET A 218 7.69 -5.57 -8.85
N LYS A 219 7.87 -6.56 -9.74
CA LYS A 219 7.93 -6.33 -11.19
C LYS A 219 6.66 -5.64 -11.66
N GLY A 220 5.48 -6.15 -11.24
CA GLY A 220 4.20 -5.52 -11.56
C GLY A 220 4.13 -4.06 -11.16
N ALA A 221 4.60 -3.71 -9.96
CA ALA A 221 4.65 -2.31 -9.54
C ALA A 221 5.61 -1.46 -10.40
N ILE A 222 6.82 -1.95 -10.66
CA ILE A 222 7.83 -1.21 -11.44
C ILE A 222 7.32 -0.90 -12.86
N THR A 223 6.58 -1.83 -13.47
CA THR A 223 6.11 -1.69 -14.85
C THR A 223 4.79 -0.92 -14.99
N THR A 224 4.10 -0.66 -13.88
CA THR A 224 2.78 0.00 -13.89
C THR A 224 2.73 1.34 -13.16
N THR A 225 3.75 1.67 -12.38
CA THR A 225 3.83 2.95 -11.65
C THR A 225 4.35 4.08 -12.52
N GLU A 226 3.90 5.30 -12.28
CA GLU A 226 4.40 6.51 -12.95
C GLU A 226 5.82 6.87 -12.53
N ALA A 227 6.19 6.55 -11.28
CA ALA A 227 7.54 6.75 -10.78
C ALA A 227 7.90 5.71 -9.71
N PHE A 228 9.14 5.24 -9.74
CA PHE A 228 9.67 4.43 -8.65
C PHE A 228 10.95 5.02 -8.07
N THR A 229 11.15 4.78 -6.79
CA THR A 229 12.28 5.31 -6.02
C THR A 229 12.93 4.21 -5.19
N THR A 230 14.08 4.52 -4.63
CA THR A 230 14.80 3.65 -3.68
C THR A 230 15.40 4.49 -2.56
N VAL A 231 15.73 3.84 -1.45
CA VAL A 231 16.08 4.50 -0.19
C VAL A 231 17.49 5.09 -0.11
N SER A 232 18.37 4.85 -1.11
CA SER A 232 19.71 5.46 -1.13
C SER A 232 20.33 5.51 -2.54
N PRO A 233 21.22 6.48 -2.83
CA PRO A 233 21.94 6.55 -4.09
C PRO A 233 22.75 5.28 -4.41
N SER A 234 23.47 4.73 -3.43
CA SER A 234 24.24 3.50 -3.59
C SER A 234 23.37 2.28 -3.88
N TYR A 235 22.13 2.26 -3.40
CA TYR A 235 21.16 1.23 -3.71
C TYR A 235 20.61 1.38 -5.13
N SER A 236 20.46 2.60 -5.61
CA SER A 236 20.10 2.93 -6.99
C SER A 236 21.18 2.48 -7.98
N ASP A 237 22.44 2.73 -7.67
CA ASP A 237 23.57 2.39 -8.56
C ASP A 237 23.77 0.88 -8.72
N ARG A 238 23.52 0.08 -7.68
CA ARG A 238 23.56 -1.39 -7.76
C ARG A 238 22.54 -1.98 -8.74
N LYS A 239 21.47 -1.26 -9.07
CA LYS A 239 20.41 -1.69 -10.01
C LYS A 239 20.75 -1.42 -11.47
N ARG A 240 21.77 -0.61 -11.78
CA ARG A 240 22.24 -0.37 -13.16
C ARG A 240 23.04 -1.54 -13.73
N VAL A 241 23.29 -2.57 -12.96
CA VAL A 241 24.15 -3.72 -13.31
C VAL A 241 23.36 -5.03 -13.47
N VAL A 242 22.01 -4.95 -13.47
CA VAL A 242 21.14 -6.11 -13.71
C VAL A 242 20.28 -5.85 -14.93
#